data_e24c7be19a79641f0cf4687675d6d4b0
#
_entry.id   e24c7be19a79641f0cf4687675d6d4b0
#
_cell.length_a   1.000
_cell.length_b   1.000
_cell.length_c   1.000
_cell.angle_alpha   90.00
_cell.angle_beta   90.00
_cell.angle_gamma   90.00
#
_symmetry.space_group_name_H-M   'P 1'
#
loop_
_entity.id
_entity.type
_entity.pdbx_description
1 polymer ?
#
loop_
_entity_poly.entity_id
_entity_poly.type
_entity_poly.pdbx_seq_one_letter_code
_entity_poly.pdbx_strand_id
1 'polypeptide(L)'
;GAKNPLHYRNKSQYPVGADGAIGFYRARSHQVVPVKRCLIQPEAADKTAAAVGEWMRRYKVPAYDEATGKGLVRHVYVRVNRKGESLCCVVINGRQAPREPELAAYVCAAVPHTAGVLVNSNTKRGNVILGEKYRTLWGRYYLMDTLCGL
;
A
#
# COMPACT_ATOMS: atom_id res chain seq x y z
N GLY A 1 24.72 -8.17 -6.23
CA GLY A 1 24.21 -8.29 -6.33
C GLY A 1 23.32 -8.44 -6.61
N ALA A 2 23.41 -8.54 -6.77
CA ALA A 2 22.61 -8.77 -7.07
C ALA A 2 21.61 -8.35 -6.61
N LYS A 3 21.55 -7.63 -6.70
CA LYS A 3 20.82 -7.39 -6.33
C LYS A 3 19.93 -7.79 -6.55
N ASN A 4 19.65 -7.58 -6.68
CA ASN A 4 18.87 -8.57 -6.27
C ASN A 4 17.48 -8.47 -6.82
N PRO A 5 17.23 -9.17 -7.90
CA PRO A 5 15.95 -9.12 -8.57
C PRO A 5 14.80 -9.51 -7.68
N LEU A 6 15.08 -10.28 -6.65
CA LEU A 6 14.00 -10.71 -5.76
C LEU A 6 13.38 -9.57 -4.99
N HIS A 7 14.12 -8.53 -4.74
CA HIS A 7 13.56 -7.40 -4.06
C HIS A 7 12.47 -6.74 -4.87
N TYR A 8 12.65 -6.67 -6.15
CA TYR A 8 11.63 -6.05 -6.99
C TYR A 8 10.37 -6.88 -7.03
N ARG A 9 10.52 -8.18 -7.05
CA ARG A 9 9.35 -9.04 -7.12
C ARG A 9 8.59 -9.06 -5.82
N ASN A 10 9.25 -8.71 -4.73
CA ASN A 10 8.62 -8.71 -3.42
C ASN A 10 7.96 -7.39 -3.08
N LYS A 11 7.97 -6.45 -4.01
CA LYS A 11 7.41 -5.13 -3.76
C LYS A 11 6.32 -4.84 -4.77
N SER A 12 5.14 -4.52 -4.28
CA SER A 12 4.00 -4.18 -5.11
C SER A 12 3.51 -2.80 -4.74
N GLN A 13 3.10 -2.06 -5.76
CA GLN A 13 2.63 -0.71 -5.56
C GLN A 13 1.31 -0.56 -6.29
N TYR A 14 0.30 -0.08 -5.58
CA TYR A 14 -1.04 0.06 -6.11
C TYR A 14 -1.46 1.52 -6.01
N PRO A 15 -1.59 2.22 -7.14
CA PRO A 15 -2.13 3.57 -7.09
C PRO A 15 -3.61 3.53 -6.76
N VAL A 16 -4.08 4.57 -6.10
CA VAL A 16 -5.48 4.70 -5.74
C VAL A 16 -6.07 5.81 -6.60
N GLY A 17 -7.07 5.48 -7.41
CA GLY A 17 -7.72 6.44 -8.25
C GLY A 17 -8.69 7.33 -7.48
N ALA A 18 -9.07 8.44 -8.07
CA ALA A 18 -9.93 9.41 -7.41
C ALA A 18 -11.29 8.82 -7.03
N ASP A 19 -11.70 7.76 -7.70
CA ASP A 19 -12.96 7.08 -7.40
C ASP A 19 -12.79 6.01 -6.32
N GLY A 20 -11.60 5.88 -5.75
CA GLY A 20 -11.33 4.87 -4.74
C GLY A 20 -10.88 3.53 -5.28
N ALA A 21 -10.79 3.36 -6.58
CA ALA A 21 -10.32 2.11 -7.15
C ALA A 21 -8.83 1.96 -6.89
N ILE A 22 -8.42 0.77 -6.46
CA ILE A 22 -7.03 0.47 -6.18
C ILE A 22 -6.54 -0.51 -7.23
N GLY A 23 -5.46 -0.18 -7.92
CA GLY A 23 -4.96 -1.04 -8.96
C GLY A 23 -3.86 -0.41 -9.76
N PHE A 24 -3.77 -0.80 -11.03
CA PHE A 24 -2.73 -0.29 -11.92
C PHE A 24 -3.27 0.84 -12.76
N TYR A 25 -2.40 1.78 -13.13
CA TYR A 25 -2.77 2.81 -14.08
C TYR A 25 -2.96 2.17 -15.45
N ARG A 26 -3.98 2.64 -16.13
CA ARG A 26 -4.15 2.32 -17.53
C ARG A 26 -3.11 3.10 -18.32
N ALA A 27 -2.56 2.50 -19.34
CA ALA A 27 -1.59 3.19 -20.19
C ALA A 27 -2.23 4.45 -20.75
N ARG A 28 -1.53 5.55 -20.64
CA ARG A 28 -1.89 6.84 -21.23
C ARG A 28 -3.12 7.53 -20.67
N SER A 29 -3.72 7.03 -19.62
CA SER A 29 -4.95 7.66 -19.15
C SER A 29 -4.94 8.02 -17.70
N HIS A 30 -3.99 7.56 -16.95
CA HIS A 30 -3.98 7.75 -15.49
C HIS A 30 -5.23 7.23 -14.82
N GLN A 31 -6.01 6.45 -15.54
CA GLN A 31 -7.15 5.80 -14.94
C GLN A 31 -6.68 4.55 -14.22
N VAL A 32 -7.12 4.37 -12.99
CA VAL A 32 -6.74 3.19 -12.22
C VAL A 32 -7.68 2.05 -12.56
N VAL A 33 -7.12 0.89 -12.83
CA VAL A 33 -7.88 -0.32 -13.13
C VAL A 33 -7.89 -1.17 -11.88
N PRO A 34 -9.06 -1.57 -11.36
CA PRO A 34 -9.11 -2.38 -10.16
C PRO A 34 -8.36 -3.69 -10.32
N VAL A 35 -7.65 -4.07 -9.27
CA VAL A 35 -6.92 -5.32 -9.25
C VAL A 35 -7.80 -6.39 -8.66
N LYS A 36 -8.05 -7.46 -9.41
CA LYS A 36 -8.71 -8.61 -8.85
C LYS A 36 -7.70 -9.68 -8.54
N ARG A 37 -6.86 -9.97 -9.51
CA ARG A 37 -5.82 -10.95 -9.33
C ARG A 37 -4.78 -10.73 -10.40
N CYS A 38 -3.55 -10.68 -9.99
CA CYS A 38 -2.46 -10.47 -10.91
C CYS A 38 -1.45 -11.60 -10.76
N LEU A 39 -1.14 -12.26 -11.86
CA LEU A 39 -0.25 -13.41 -11.81
C LEU A 39 1.16 -13.09 -11.38
N ILE A 40 1.60 -11.87 -11.63
CA ILE A 40 2.97 -11.51 -11.29
C ILE A 40 3.09 -10.88 -9.90
N GLN A 41 1.98 -10.74 -9.19
CA GLN A 41 1.99 -10.14 -7.85
C GLN A 41 1.67 -11.17 -6.80
N PRO A 42 2.29 -11.07 -5.63
CA PRO A 42 1.97 -12.00 -4.56
C PRO A 42 0.52 -11.87 -4.14
N GLU A 43 -0.08 -13.00 -3.81
CA GLU A 43 -1.44 -13.02 -3.36
C GLU A 43 -1.64 -12.17 -2.11
N ALA A 44 -0.64 -12.16 -1.22
CA ALA A 44 -0.70 -11.33 -0.02
C ALA A 44 -0.80 -9.85 -0.37
N ALA A 45 -0.11 -9.41 -1.42
CA ALA A 45 -0.16 -8.02 -1.84
C ALA A 45 -1.54 -7.65 -2.35
N ASP A 46 -2.14 -8.54 -3.16
CA ASP A 46 -3.48 -8.29 -3.68
C ASP A 46 -4.50 -8.24 -2.56
N LYS A 47 -4.40 -9.15 -1.60
CA LYS A 47 -5.32 -9.17 -0.47
C LYS A 47 -5.15 -7.95 0.42
N THR A 48 -3.92 -7.49 0.58
CA THR A 48 -3.66 -6.27 1.36
C THR A 48 -4.32 -5.06 0.69
N ALA A 49 -4.14 -4.93 -0.63
CA ALA A 49 -4.74 -3.82 -1.36
C ALA A 49 -6.27 -3.87 -1.25
N ALA A 50 -6.84 -5.07 -1.37
CA ALA A 50 -8.28 -5.22 -1.24
C ALA A 50 -8.77 -4.84 0.15
N ALA A 51 -8.01 -5.19 1.19
CA ALA A 51 -8.36 -4.84 2.55
C ALA A 51 -8.35 -3.32 2.77
N VAL A 52 -7.36 -2.64 2.21
CA VAL A 52 -7.31 -1.19 2.29
C VAL A 52 -8.53 -0.58 1.60
N GLY A 53 -8.90 -1.13 0.45
CA GLY A 53 -10.08 -0.66 -0.26
C GLY A 53 -11.36 -0.85 0.53
N GLU A 54 -11.48 -1.97 1.23
CA GLU A 54 -12.63 -2.21 2.08
C GLU A 54 -12.70 -1.25 3.25
N TRP A 55 -11.57 -0.99 3.88
CA TRP A 55 -11.50 -0.03 4.95
C TRP A 55 -11.92 1.36 4.45
N MET A 56 -11.44 1.74 3.27
CA MET A 56 -11.83 3.04 2.70
C MET A 56 -13.34 3.13 2.50
N ARG A 57 -13.94 2.08 1.94
CA ARG A 57 -15.38 2.08 1.72
C ARG A 57 -16.16 2.08 3.01
N ARG A 58 -15.73 1.25 3.96
CA ARG A 58 -16.45 1.10 5.22
C ARG A 58 -16.51 2.42 6.00
N TYR A 59 -15.41 3.15 6.00
CA TYR A 59 -15.31 4.36 6.82
C TYR A 59 -15.32 5.63 5.98
N LYS A 60 -15.64 5.52 4.71
CA LYS A 60 -15.74 6.65 3.79
C LYS A 60 -14.49 7.52 3.78
N VAL A 61 -13.34 6.85 3.71
CA VAL A 61 -12.05 7.52 3.65
C VAL A 61 -11.82 7.94 2.20
N PRO A 62 -11.59 9.21 1.93
CA PRO A 62 -11.51 9.67 0.55
C PRO A 62 -10.21 9.30 -0.12
N ALA A 63 -10.29 9.02 -1.40
CA ALA A 63 -9.11 8.85 -2.23
C ALA A 63 -8.57 10.21 -2.64
N TYR A 64 -7.24 10.26 -2.83
CA TYR A 64 -6.61 11.48 -3.29
C TYR A 64 -6.92 11.68 -4.78
N ASP A 65 -7.22 12.92 -5.14
CA ASP A 65 -7.49 13.29 -6.52
C ASP A 65 -6.35 14.15 -7.03
N GLU A 66 -5.58 13.62 -7.98
CA GLU A 66 -4.43 14.34 -8.54
C GLU A 66 -4.84 15.65 -9.19
N ALA A 67 -6.03 15.69 -9.78
CA ALA A 67 -6.46 16.88 -10.49
C ALA A 67 -6.69 18.06 -9.56
N THR A 68 -7.20 17.79 -8.37
CA THR A 68 -7.54 18.86 -7.44
C THR A 68 -6.57 18.97 -6.27
N GLY A 69 -5.79 17.93 -6.01
CA GLY A 69 -4.93 17.89 -4.85
C GLY A 69 -5.67 17.64 -3.54
N LYS A 70 -6.91 17.18 -3.62
CA LYS A 70 -7.74 16.93 -2.45
C LYS A 70 -7.93 15.44 -2.25
N GLY A 71 -8.29 15.07 -1.03
CA GLY A 71 -8.47 13.66 -0.69
C GLY A 71 -7.28 13.13 0.07
N LEU A 72 -7.33 11.87 0.46
CA LEU A 72 -6.37 11.35 1.42
C LEU A 72 -5.50 10.21 0.89
N VAL A 73 -6.09 9.09 0.50
CA VAL A 73 -5.30 7.89 0.21
C VAL A 73 -4.78 7.93 -1.21
N ARG A 74 -3.45 7.83 -1.35
CA ARG A 74 -2.78 7.99 -2.64
C ARG A 74 -2.28 6.68 -3.22
N HIS A 75 -1.63 5.86 -2.40
CA HIS A 75 -1.05 4.60 -2.85
C HIS A 75 -1.07 3.58 -1.74
N VAL A 76 -1.04 2.31 -2.12
CA VAL A 76 -0.83 1.21 -1.20
C VAL A 76 0.43 0.49 -1.62
N TYR A 77 1.36 0.38 -0.71
CA TYR A 77 2.65 -0.26 -0.94
C TYR A 77 2.68 -1.55 -0.15
N VAL A 78 3.06 -2.65 -0.77
CA VAL A 78 3.16 -3.92 -0.07
C VAL A 78 4.49 -4.57 -0.38
N ARG A 79 5.17 -5.00 0.66
CA ARG A 79 6.39 -5.78 0.50
C ARG A 79 6.17 -7.14 1.13
N VAL A 80 6.73 -8.17 0.49
CA VAL A 80 6.60 -9.53 0.98
C VAL A 80 7.99 -10.14 0.98
N ASN A 81 8.38 -10.75 2.10
CA ASN A 81 9.69 -11.38 2.17
C ASN A 81 9.59 -12.86 1.82
N ARG A 82 10.72 -13.56 1.89
CA ARG A 82 10.74 -14.97 1.49
C ARG A 82 9.94 -15.87 2.40
N LYS A 83 9.76 -15.45 3.63
CA LYS A 83 8.95 -16.23 4.57
C LYS A 83 7.46 -16.02 4.37
N GLY A 84 7.08 -15.13 3.48
CA GLY A 84 5.67 -14.84 3.26
C GLY A 84 5.12 -13.79 4.19
N GLU A 85 5.96 -13.14 4.98
CA GLU A 85 5.52 -12.03 5.82
C GLU A 85 5.38 -10.78 4.97
N SER A 86 4.36 -9.98 5.25
CA SER A 86 4.11 -8.78 4.46
C SER A 86 4.14 -7.53 5.31
N LEU A 87 4.47 -6.43 4.65
CA LEU A 87 4.50 -5.12 5.25
C LEU A 87 3.63 -4.22 4.38
N CYS A 88 2.64 -3.60 4.99
CA CYS A 88 1.72 -2.73 4.29
C CYS A 88 2.04 -1.27 4.63
N CYS A 89 2.14 -0.44 3.62
CA CYS A 89 2.32 0.99 3.82
C CYS A 89 1.30 1.75 2.99
N VAL A 90 0.46 2.53 3.64
CA VAL A 90 -0.54 3.35 2.95
C VAL A 90 -0.01 4.77 2.87
N VAL A 91 0.08 5.29 1.65
CA VAL A 91 0.57 6.64 1.41
C VAL A 91 -0.60 7.60 1.40
N ILE A 92 -0.54 8.61 2.26
CA ILE A 92 -1.66 9.53 2.42
C ILE A 92 -1.22 10.98 2.26
N ASN A 93 -2.17 11.79 1.85
CA ASN A 93 -2.00 13.24 1.74
C ASN A 93 -2.36 13.87 3.07
N GLY A 94 -1.51 13.65 4.06
CA GLY A 94 -1.76 14.16 5.39
C GLY A 94 -0.90 13.45 6.41
N ARG A 95 -1.09 13.80 7.67
CA ARG A 95 -0.31 13.22 8.77
C ARG A 95 -0.96 11.99 9.34
N GLN A 96 -2.27 11.94 9.36
CA GLN A 96 -3.00 10.81 9.90
C GLN A 96 -4.26 10.59 9.10
N ALA A 97 -4.72 9.33 9.14
CA ALA A 97 -5.97 8.94 8.51
C ALA A 97 -7.00 8.70 9.61
N PRO A 98 -8.29 8.79 9.28
CA PRO A 98 -9.30 8.38 10.23
C PRO A 98 -9.28 6.87 10.40
N ARG A 99 -9.65 6.40 11.56
CA ARG A 99 -9.84 4.96 11.79
C ARG A 99 -8.60 4.13 11.49
N GLU A 100 -7.45 4.60 11.93
CA GLU A 100 -6.21 3.88 11.71
C GLU A 100 -6.16 2.52 12.40
N PRO A 101 -6.67 2.37 13.63
CA PRO A 101 -6.71 1.03 14.22
C PRO A 101 -7.52 0.05 13.39
N GLU A 102 -8.60 0.51 12.79
CA GLU A 102 -9.41 -0.35 11.93
C GLU A 102 -8.69 -0.69 10.62
N LEU A 103 -7.90 0.25 10.10
CA LEU A 103 -7.08 -0.06 8.92
C LEU A 103 -6.16 -1.23 9.21
N ALA A 104 -5.44 -1.16 10.32
CA ALA A 104 -4.55 -2.24 10.71
C ALA A 104 -5.32 -3.55 10.90
N ALA A 105 -6.49 -3.48 11.50
CA ALA A 105 -7.31 -4.67 11.73
C ALA A 105 -7.76 -5.32 10.44
N TYR A 106 -8.20 -4.51 9.47
CA TYR A 106 -8.63 -5.04 8.17
C TYR A 106 -7.49 -5.74 7.45
N VAL A 107 -6.31 -5.11 7.46
CA VAL A 107 -5.15 -5.70 6.79
C VAL A 107 -4.73 -6.99 7.47
N CYS A 108 -4.64 -6.99 8.79
CA CYS A 108 -4.20 -8.19 9.52
C CYS A 108 -5.19 -9.32 9.40
N ALA A 109 -6.48 -9.03 9.35
CA ALA A 109 -7.49 -10.06 9.18
C ALA A 109 -7.42 -10.69 7.79
N ALA A 110 -7.17 -9.88 6.76
CA ALA A 110 -7.09 -10.37 5.40
C ALA A 110 -5.80 -11.13 5.12
N VAL A 111 -4.71 -10.70 5.76
CA VAL A 111 -3.39 -11.26 5.52
C VAL A 111 -2.76 -11.60 6.87
N PRO A 112 -2.95 -12.86 7.35
CA PRO A 112 -2.50 -13.22 8.70
C PRO A 112 -1.00 -13.09 8.93
N HIS A 113 -0.20 -13.18 7.89
CA HIS A 113 1.25 -13.05 8.04
C HIS A 113 1.74 -11.61 7.87
N THR A 114 0.86 -10.66 8.06
CA THR A 114 1.25 -9.25 8.05
C THR A 114 2.18 -8.98 9.24
N ALA A 115 3.36 -8.45 8.95
CA ALA A 115 4.33 -8.12 9.97
C ALA A 115 4.18 -6.70 10.48
N GLY A 116 3.64 -5.82 9.67
CA GLY A 116 3.43 -4.44 10.08
C GLY A 116 2.53 -3.68 9.13
N VAL A 117 1.93 -2.62 9.65
CA VAL A 117 1.10 -1.70 8.88
C VAL A 117 1.59 -0.29 9.19
N LEU A 118 1.94 0.44 8.15
CA LEU A 118 2.49 1.77 8.27
C LEU A 118 1.71 2.77 7.45
N VAL A 119 1.89 4.04 7.79
CA VAL A 119 1.40 5.15 7.01
C VAL A 119 2.60 6.00 6.59
N ASN A 120 2.61 6.39 5.34
CA ASN A 120 3.60 7.31 4.80
C ASN A 120 2.89 8.60 4.43
N SER A 121 3.45 9.74 4.87
CA SER A 121 2.84 11.05 4.60
C SER A 121 3.48 11.67 3.37
N ASN A 122 2.66 11.94 2.36
CA ASN A 122 3.12 12.63 1.17
C ASN A 122 2.07 13.66 0.77
N THR A 123 2.32 14.93 1.13
CA THR A 123 1.39 16.00 0.85
C THR A 123 1.77 16.81 -0.38
N LYS A 124 2.81 16.40 -1.08
CA LYS A 124 3.24 17.12 -2.27
C LYS A 124 2.43 16.72 -3.48
N ARG A 125 2.21 17.68 -4.36
CA ARG A 125 1.62 17.36 -5.64
C ARG A 125 2.72 16.91 -6.59
N GLY A 126 2.36 16.13 -7.58
CA GLY A 126 3.32 15.65 -8.56
C GLY A 126 3.54 14.15 -8.47
N ASN A 127 4.62 13.70 -9.08
CA ASN A 127 4.82 12.27 -9.30
C ASN A 127 5.59 11.53 -8.23
N VAL A 128 6.04 12.24 -7.20
CA VAL A 128 6.76 11.59 -6.11
C VAL A 128 5.75 10.76 -5.31
N ILE A 129 6.03 9.49 -5.13
CA ILE A 129 5.10 8.57 -4.49
C ILE A 129 5.23 8.59 -2.98
N LEU A 130 6.43 8.38 -2.49
CA LEU A 130 6.66 8.30 -1.05
C LEU A 130 7.14 9.62 -0.50
N GLY A 131 6.57 10.03 0.61
CA GLY A 131 7.09 11.14 1.38
C GLY A 131 8.18 10.66 2.31
N GLU A 132 8.66 11.56 3.14
CA GLU A 132 9.81 11.27 4.00
C GLU A 132 9.46 10.74 5.37
N LYS A 133 8.20 10.89 5.78
CA LYS A 133 7.81 10.53 7.13
C LYS A 133 6.93 9.30 7.16
N TYR A 134 7.28 8.38 8.04
CA TYR A 134 6.54 7.14 8.23
C TYR A 134 6.04 7.05 9.67
N ARG A 135 4.91 6.41 9.86
CA ARG A 135 4.41 6.06 11.18
C ARG A 135 3.97 4.61 11.17
N THR A 136 4.33 3.88 12.21
CA THR A 136 3.89 2.50 12.35
C THR A 136 2.56 2.48 13.09
N LEU A 137 1.55 1.90 12.47
CA LEU A 137 0.24 1.74 13.10
C LEU A 137 0.17 0.46 13.91
N TRP A 138 0.82 -0.56 13.42
CA TRP A 138 0.78 -1.88 14.04
C TRP A 138 2.00 -2.68 13.62
N GLY A 139 2.53 -3.48 14.54
CA GLY A 139 3.62 -4.39 14.23
C GLY A 139 4.96 -3.71 14.03
N ARG A 140 5.75 -4.27 13.11
CA ARG A 140 7.10 -3.77 12.83
C ARG A 140 7.09 -2.86 11.63
N TYR A 141 8.13 -2.04 11.53
CA TYR A 141 8.28 -1.17 10.36
C TYR A 141 9.21 -1.79 9.31
N TYR A 142 9.63 -3.03 9.48
CA TYR A 142 10.61 -3.66 8.60
C TYR A 142 10.30 -5.14 8.44
N LEU A 143 10.88 -5.74 7.41
CA LEU A 143 10.82 -7.18 7.18
C LEU A 143 12.22 -7.76 7.30
N MET A 144 12.29 -8.94 7.90
CA MET A 144 13.53 -9.70 7.93
C MET A 144 13.54 -10.63 6.73
N ASP A 145 14.69 -10.69 6.08
CA ASP A 145 14.85 -11.64 5.00
C ASP A 145 16.19 -12.31 5.21
N THR A 146 16.15 -13.56 5.60
CA THR A 146 17.36 -14.25 6.00
C THR A 146 18.39 -14.31 4.91
N LEU A 147 17.98 -14.32 3.67
CA LEU A 147 18.95 -14.36 2.63
C LEU A 147 19.62 -13.08 2.42
N CYS A 148 18.88 -12.02 2.50
CA CYS A 148 19.46 -10.75 2.25
C CYS A 148 20.04 -10.18 3.48
N GLY A 149 19.60 -10.69 4.53
CA GLY A 149 20.02 -10.16 5.79
C GLY A 149 21.38 -10.52 6.13
N LEU A 150 21.92 -11.15 5.31
CA LEU A 150 23.08 -11.45 5.64
C LEU A 150 23.88 -10.60 5.59
#